data_6e653e3623f6d2e79950dc11f94fda6c
#
_entry.id   6e653e3623f6d2e79950dc11f94fda6c
#
_cell.length_a   1.000
_cell.length_b   1.000
_cell.length_c   1.000
_cell.angle_alpha   90.00
_cell.angle_beta   90.00
_cell.angle_gamma   90.00
#
_symmetry.space_group_name_H-M   'P 1'
#
loop_
_entity.id
_entity.type
_entity.pdbx_description
1 polymer ?
#
loop_
_entity_poly.entity_id
_entity_poly.type
_entity_poly.pdbx_seq_one_letter_code
_entity_poly.pdbx_strand_id
1 'polypeptide(L)'
;MDVISNVMQGFGVALLPINILYCFLGVFIGTLVGVLPGIGPISAMSLLLPITLSGTPESGIIMMAGIYYGSMYGGSTTSILVNIPGEAASVVTCLDGHQMARQGRAGPALGISALGSFIAGTFSLVALMLVAPKLASVAIAFGPAEYASLMVLGLVVLTFLTQGSMAKALLMACIGIVLGLVGLDGITAQPRLTFGRLELIDGIGLVPVVMGLFGLAEVLINTEQALKRDIINAKINHLLPSKEDWKASAGPIGRGTLLGFFLGILPGGGAVVASFASYALEKRLSRTPERFGRGAIEGVAGPEAANNAAAGGAFIPLMTLGIPPNVVMALLLGAFVIHGLQPGPLLITQNPGLFWGIVASMYIGNAMLLVLNLPLIGMWVQLLKLPYNVLFPMIILFTIIGVYCSSNNVFDVYVMIGFGVIGYFLRKFGYEPAPLVLAFVLGPLLENNLRKSLILSQGDLMTFVERPISAVCLAIALVLLVGPLLPAFRKKRELVALDEGA
;
A
#
# COMPACT_ATOMS: atom_id res chain seq x y z
N MET A 1 28.02 -0.84 13.80
CA MET A 1 27.65 -2.27 13.95
C MET A 1 27.43 -2.86 12.57
N ASP A 2 27.92 -4.06 12.33
CA ASP A 2 27.74 -4.72 11.03
C ASP A 2 26.26 -5.05 10.80
N VAL A 3 25.80 -4.89 9.55
CA VAL A 3 24.42 -5.20 9.14
C VAL A 3 24.03 -6.61 9.59
N ILE A 4 24.94 -7.57 9.54
CA ILE A 4 24.73 -8.95 9.97
C ILE A 4 24.38 -9.05 11.47
N SER A 5 25.12 -8.34 12.33
CA SER A 5 24.85 -8.32 13.79
C SER A 5 23.47 -7.75 14.09
N ASN A 6 23.10 -6.68 13.42
CA ASN A 6 21.79 -6.06 13.57
C ASN A 6 20.65 -6.97 13.10
N VAL A 7 20.84 -7.67 11.98
CA VAL A 7 19.88 -8.67 11.47
C VAL A 7 19.72 -9.81 12.45
N MET A 8 20.81 -10.33 13.04
CA MET A 8 20.73 -11.38 14.08
C MET A 8 19.96 -10.91 15.31
N GLN A 9 20.18 -9.67 15.75
CA GLN A 9 19.38 -9.05 16.81
C GLN A 9 17.89 -8.98 16.40
N GLY A 10 17.60 -8.60 15.16
CA GLY A 10 16.25 -8.57 14.62
C GLY A 10 15.56 -9.93 14.65
N PHE A 11 16.26 -10.99 14.25
CA PHE A 11 15.75 -12.37 14.39
C PHE A 11 15.51 -12.75 15.85
N GLY A 12 16.36 -12.31 16.79
CA GLY A 12 16.12 -12.50 18.22
C GLY A 12 14.79 -11.91 18.70
N VAL A 13 14.40 -10.74 18.16
CA VAL A 13 13.10 -10.11 18.44
C VAL A 13 11.97 -10.83 17.69
N ALA A 14 12.13 -11.08 16.39
CA ALA A 14 11.08 -11.67 15.56
C ALA A 14 10.71 -13.10 15.95
N LEU A 15 11.66 -13.87 16.47
CA LEU A 15 11.47 -15.26 16.91
C LEU A 15 10.88 -15.38 18.32
N LEU A 16 10.63 -14.30 19.03
CA LEU A 16 9.86 -14.36 20.27
C LEU A 16 8.47 -14.95 19.98
N PRO A 17 7.97 -15.89 20.82
CA PRO A 17 6.70 -16.58 20.56
C PRO A 17 5.53 -15.65 20.28
N ILE A 18 5.47 -14.53 20.99
CA ILE A 18 4.43 -13.51 20.79
C ILE A 18 4.54 -12.85 19.40
N ASN A 19 5.75 -12.53 18.94
CA ASN A 19 5.98 -11.89 17.65
C ASN A 19 5.74 -12.86 16.49
N ILE A 20 6.08 -14.15 16.66
CA ILE A 20 5.70 -15.20 15.69
C ILE A 20 4.18 -15.31 15.59
N LEU A 21 3.47 -15.30 16.72
CA LEU A 21 2.01 -15.36 16.75
C LEU A 21 1.40 -14.14 16.01
N TYR A 22 1.86 -12.95 16.31
CA TYR A 22 1.37 -11.73 15.65
C TYR A 22 1.75 -11.69 14.17
N CYS A 23 2.93 -12.18 13.79
CA CYS A 23 3.34 -12.36 12.40
C CYS A 23 2.38 -13.33 11.68
N PHE A 24 2.13 -14.51 12.29
CA PHE A 24 1.20 -15.48 11.73
C PHE A 24 -0.21 -14.94 11.59
N LEU A 25 -0.74 -14.29 12.64
CA LEU A 25 -2.06 -13.65 12.58
C LEU A 25 -2.11 -12.59 11.47
N GLY A 26 -1.06 -11.76 11.35
CA GLY A 26 -0.96 -10.76 10.30
C GLY A 26 -1.02 -11.37 8.90
N VAL A 27 -0.16 -12.33 8.59
CA VAL A 27 -0.12 -12.95 7.26
C VAL A 27 -1.37 -13.78 6.95
N PHE A 28 -1.93 -14.45 7.96
CA PHE A 28 -3.17 -15.23 7.82
C PHE A 28 -4.35 -14.32 7.50
N ILE A 29 -4.55 -13.27 8.31
CA ILE A 29 -5.63 -12.29 8.11
C ILE A 29 -5.41 -11.51 6.81
N GLY A 30 -4.16 -11.13 6.51
CA GLY A 30 -3.83 -10.51 5.24
C GLY A 30 -4.23 -11.37 4.05
N THR A 31 -3.83 -12.65 4.05
CA THR A 31 -4.23 -13.59 2.99
C THR A 31 -5.76 -13.76 2.93
N LEU A 32 -6.41 -13.90 4.08
CA LEU A 32 -7.87 -14.00 4.19
C LEU A 32 -8.56 -12.81 3.49
N VAL A 33 -8.12 -11.61 3.81
CA VAL A 33 -8.70 -10.37 3.29
C VAL A 33 -8.38 -10.18 1.81
N GLY A 34 -7.18 -10.57 1.38
CA GLY A 34 -6.82 -10.60 -0.05
C GLY A 34 -7.69 -11.57 -0.84
N VAL A 35 -8.00 -12.73 -0.27
CA VAL A 35 -8.90 -13.73 -0.89
C VAL A 35 -10.35 -13.26 -0.91
N LEU A 36 -10.79 -12.45 0.04
CA LEU A 36 -12.15 -11.93 0.11
C LEU A 36 -12.26 -10.60 -0.65
N PRO A 37 -12.79 -10.58 -1.89
CA PRO A 37 -12.87 -9.35 -2.67
C PRO A 37 -13.69 -8.28 -1.95
N GLY A 38 -13.21 -7.04 -2.03
CA GLY A 38 -13.94 -5.88 -1.52
C GLY A 38 -13.60 -5.49 -0.08
N ILE A 39 -12.73 -6.22 0.64
CA ILE A 39 -12.27 -5.79 1.97
C ILE A 39 -10.94 -5.02 1.84
N GLY A 40 -9.96 -5.61 1.16
CA GLY A 40 -8.63 -5.03 0.94
C GLY A 40 -7.79 -4.85 2.22
N PRO A 41 -6.47 -4.62 2.07
CA PRO A 41 -5.55 -4.49 3.21
C PRO A 41 -5.85 -3.27 4.09
N ILE A 42 -6.33 -2.18 3.49
CA ILE A 42 -6.63 -0.92 4.19
C ILE A 42 -7.70 -1.15 5.26
N SER A 43 -8.81 -1.77 4.88
CA SER A 43 -9.92 -2.06 5.81
C SER A 43 -9.49 -3.01 6.92
N ALA A 44 -8.72 -4.05 6.58
CA ALA A 44 -8.23 -5.01 7.58
C ALA A 44 -7.27 -4.37 8.58
N MET A 45 -6.31 -3.58 8.09
CA MET A 45 -5.36 -2.88 8.96
C MET A 45 -6.07 -1.89 9.88
N SER A 46 -7.01 -1.11 9.35
CA SER A 46 -7.78 -0.16 10.16
C SER A 46 -8.61 -0.86 11.24
N LEU A 47 -9.25 -1.98 10.89
CA LEU A 47 -10.04 -2.78 11.83
C LEU A 47 -9.18 -3.37 12.97
N LEU A 48 -7.97 -3.82 12.65
CA LEU A 48 -7.09 -4.51 13.59
C LEU A 48 -6.12 -3.57 14.31
N LEU A 49 -6.06 -2.30 13.90
CA LEU A 49 -5.19 -1.30 14.54
C LEU A 49 -5.38 -1.23 16.05
N PRO A 50 -6.61 -1.20 16.61
CA PRO A 50 -6.80 -1.20 18.07
C PRO A 50 -6.26 -2.45 18.76
N ILE A 51 -6.27 -3.61 18.09
CA ILE A 51 -5.74 -4.87 18.63
C ILE A 51 -4.23 -4.79 18.81
N THR A 52 -3.54 -3.98 18.00
CA THR A 52 -2.09 -3.79 18.15
C THR A 52 -1.72 -3.22 19.52
N LEU A 53 -2.60 -2.44 20.13
CA LEU A 53 -2.38 -1.82 21.45
C LEU A 53 -2.38 -2.85 22.60
N SER A 54 -2.90 -4.07 22.37
CA SER A 54 -2.87 -5.13 23.38
C SER A 54 -1.52 -5.84 23.50
N GLY A 55 -0.60 -5.60 22.55
CA GLY A 55 0.72 -6.19 22.50
C GLY A 55 1.84 -5.17 22.67
N THR A 56 3.07 -5.61 22.45
CA THR A 56 4.20 -4.68 22.34
C THR A 56 4.16 -3.91 21.03
N PRO A 57 4.83 -2.75 20.92
CA PRO A 57 4.93 -2.01 19.68
C PRO A 57 5.44 -2.88 18.52
N GLU A 58 6.46 -3.72 18.78
CA GLU A 58 7.02 -4.64 17.79
C GLU A 58 5.96 -5.62 17.28
N SER A 59 5.23 -6.27 18.19
CA SER A 59 4.18 -7.24 17.83
C SER A 59 3.10 -6.59 16.99
N GLY A 60 2.63 -5.40 17.38
CA GLY A 60 1.60 -4.67 16.65
C GLY A 60 2.02 -4.31 15.22
N ILE A 61 3.23 -3.74 15.07
CA ILE A 61 3.75 -3.35 13.75
C ILE A 61 4.04 -4.59 12.88
N ILE A 62 4.57 -5.68 13.45
CA ILE A 62 4.77 -6.95 12.78
C ILE A 62 3.45 -7.49 12.20
N MET A 63 2.37 -7.47 12.99
CA MET A 63 1.05 -7.91 12.53
C MET A 63 0.54 -7.04 11.37
N MET A 64 0.63 -5.72 11.51
CA MET A 64 0.20 -4.78 10.47
C MET A 64 0.99 -4.97 9.17
N ALA A 65 2.30 -5.13 9.26
CA ALA A 65 3.14 -5.46 8.12
C ALA A 65 2.69 -6.78 7.47
N GLY A 66 2.42 -7.82 8.28
CA GLY A 66 1.92 -9.12 7.83
C GLY A 66 0.60 -9.01 7.06
N ILE A 67 -0.33 -8.19 7.52
CA ILE A 67 -1.60 -7.94 6.80
C ILE A 67 -1.33 -7.35 5.42
N TYR A 68 -0.42 -6.39 5.32
CA TYR A 68 -0.12 -5.73 4.05
C TYR A 68 0.42 -6.70 3.00
N TYR A 69 1.56 -7.34 3.27
CA TYR A 69 2.12 -8.24 2.27
C TYR A 69 1.34 -9.57 2.13
N GLY A 70 0.60 -9.98 3.17
CA GLY A 70 -0.31 -11.12 3.10
C GLY A 70 -1.47 -10.91 2.14
N SER A 71 -2.03 -9.70 2.08
CA SER A 71 -3.12 -9.38 1.16
C SER A 71 -2.70 -9.40 -0.30
N MET A 72 -1.43 -9.08 -0.61
CA MET A 72 -0.88 -9.17 -1.97
C MET A 72 -0.94 -10.62 -2.49
N TYR A 73 -0.57 -11.60 -1.66
CA TYR A 73 -0.68 -13.01 -2.02
C TYR A 73 -2.14 -13.49 -2.16
N GLY A 74 -2.99 -13.12 -1.20
CA GLY A 74 -4.40 -13.54 -1.21
C GLY A 74 -5.16 -13.02 -2.42
N GLY A 75 -4.88 -11.78 -2.83
CA GLY A 75 -5.50 -11.11 -3.96
C GLY A 75 -5.32 -11.83 -5.28
N SER A 76 -4.15 -12.42 -5.50
CA SER A 76 -3.83 -13.21 -6.70
C SER A 76 -4.70 -14.46 -6.81
N THR A 77 -4.99 -15.13 -5.69
CA THR A 77 -5.84 -16.32 -5.68
C THR A 77 -7.23 -16.03 -6.23
N THR A 78 -7.83 -14.94 -5.80
CA THR A 78 -9.17 -14.53 -6.24
C THR A 78 -9.15 -14.06 -7.68
N SER A 79 -8.15 -13.29 -8.08
CA SER A 79 -7.95 -12.83 -9.46
C SER A 79 -7.87 -14.00 -10.44
N ILE A 80 -7.13 -15.05 -10.11
CA ILE A 80 -6.95 -16.23 -10.95
C ILE A 80 -8.22 -17.08 -11.00
N LEU A 81 -8.86 -17.35 -9.85
CA LEU A 81 -9.94 -18.34 -9.77
C LEU A 81 -11.34 -17.77 -10.06
N VAL A 82 -11.56 -16.48 -9.80
CA VAL A 82 -12.89 -15.86 -9.84
C VAL A 82 -12.99 -14.70 -10.83
N ASN A 83 -11.85 -14.25 -11.38
CA ASN A 83 -11.76 -13.04 -12.22
C ASN A 83 -12.23 -11.77 -11.51
N ILE A 84 -12.07 -11.72 -10.20
CA ILE A 84 -12.36 -10.54 -9.39
C ILE A 84 -11.08 -10.25 -8.61
N PRO A 85 -10.51 -9.05 -8.72
CA PRO A 85 -9.29 -8.74 -7.97
C PRO A 85 -9.58 -8.72 -6.47
N GLY A 86 -8.77 -9.41 -5.70
CA GLY A 86 -8.87 -9.38 -4.23
C GLY A 86 -8.38 -8.07 -3.65
N GLU A 87 -7.41 -7.44 -4.34
CA GLU A 87 -6.90 -6.10 -4.05
C GLU A 87 -6.50 -5.41 -5.37
N ALA A 88 -6.29 -4.08 -5.32
CA ALA A 88 -6.12 -3.27 -6.52
C ALA A 88 -4.91 -3.64 -7.40
N ALA A 89 -3.81 -4.13 -6.82
CA ALA A 89 -2.62 -4.50 -7.59
C ALA A 89 -2.80 -5.83 -8.34
N SER A 90 -3.72 -6.70 -7.89
CA SER A 90 -4.02 -7.98 -8.53
C SER A 90 -5.00 -7.90 -9.71
N VAL A 91 -5.50 -6.70 -10.05
CA VAL A 91 -6.35 -6.49 -11.24
C VAL A 91 -5.67 -7.02 -12.51
N VAL A 92 -4.39 -6.75 -12.66
CA VAL A 92 -3.60 -7.18 -13.83
C VAL A 92 -3.52 -8.71 -13.92
N THR A 93 -3.46 -9.38 -12.77
CA THR A 93 -3.42 -10.84 -12.70
C THR A 93 -4.71 -11.49 -13.22
N CYS A 94 -5.85 -10.78 -13.21
CA CYS A 94 -7.07 -11.26 -13.82
C CYS A 94 -6.92 -11.48 -15.33
N LEU A 95 -6.14 -10.66 -16.03
CA LEU A 95 -6.03 -10.65 -17.49
C LEU A 95 -5.55 -12.01 -18.04
N ASP A 96 -4.46 -12.51 -17.49
CA ASP A 96 -3.86 -13.77 -17.94
C ASP A 96 -4.08 -14.92 -16.95
N GLY A 97 -4.05 -14.66 -15.65
CA GLY A 97 -4.19 -15.69 -14.62
C GLY A 97 -5.55 -16.39 -14.68
N HIS A 98 -6.63 -15.64 -14.87
CA HIS A 98 -7.96 -16.21 -15.04
C HIS A 98 -8.09 -17.00 -16.35
N GLN A 99 -7.51 -16.53 -17.45
CA GLN A 99 -7.50 -17.26 -18.71
C GLN A 99 -6.74 -18.58 -18.59
N MET A 100 -5.60 -18.60 -17.88
CA MET A 100 -4.90 -19.85 -17.55
C MET A 100 -5.80 -20.80 -16.75
N ALA A 101 -6.53 -20.30 -15.76
CA ALA A 101 -7.45 -21.11 -14.97
C ALA A 101 -8.58 -21.72 -15.83
N ARG A 102 -9.16 -20.94 -16.74
CA ARG A 102 -10.17 -21.42 -17.71
C ARG A 102 -9.62 -22.50 -18.67
N GLN A 103 -8.32 -22.46 -18.96
CA GLN A 103 -7.63 -23.45 -19.78
C GLN A 103 -7.17 -24.68 -18.96
N GLY A 104 -7.59 -24.83 -17.70
CA GLY A 104 -7.22 -25.93 -16.83
C GLY A 104 -5.81 -25.79 -16.19
N ARG A 105 -5.17 -24.63 -16.33
CA ARG A 105 -3.83 -24.31 -15.81
C ARG A 105 -3.89 -23.43 -14.56
N ALA A 106 -4.93 -23.57 -13.74
CA ALA A 106 -5.06 -22.83 -12.47
C ALA A 106 -3.89 -23.10 -11.50
N GLY A 107 -3.47 -24.37 -11.39
CA GLY A 107 -2.35 -24.75 -10.55
C GLY A 107 -1.04 -24.02 -10.91
N PRO A 108 -0.54 -24.11 -12.15
CA PRO A 108 0.63 -23.36 -12.60
C PRO A 108 0.53 -21.84 -12.41
N ALA A 109 -0.66 -21.25 -12.64
CA ALA A 109 -0.87 -19.81 -12.42
C ALA A 109 -0.73 -19.43 -10.94
N LEU A 110 -1.37 -20.17 -10.04
CA LEU A 110 -1.25 -19.97 -8.59
C LEU A 110 0.18 -20.23 -8.09
N GLY A 111 0.82 -21.29 -8.61
CA GLY A 111 2.18 -21.65 -8.24
C GLY A 111 3.20 -20.60 -8.64
N ILE A 112 3.12 -20.08 -9.87
CA ILE A 112 4.09 -19.06 -10.32
C ILE A 112 3.84 -17.72 -9.65
N SER A 113 2.58 -17.37 -9.36
CA SER A 113 2.23 -16.19 -8.57
C SER A 113 2.86 -16.26 -7.18
N ALA A 114 2.64 -17.35 -6.43
CA ALA A 114 3.16 -17.49 -5.07
C ALA A 114 4.71 -17.55 -5.03
N LEU A 115 5.34 -18.32 -5.93
CA LEU A 115 6.79 -18.45 -5.98
C LEU A 115 7.48 -17.19 -6.48
N GLY A 116 6.90 -16.52 -7.49
CA GLY A 116 7.39 -15.22 -7.98
C GLY A 116 7.31 -14.14 -6.91
N SER A 117 6.20 -14.09 -6.18
CA SER A 117 5.99 -13.19 -5.04
C SER A 117 6.97 -13.44 -3.92
N PHE A 118 7.24 -14.73 -3.58
CA PHE A 118 8.22 -15.10 -2.57
C PHE A 118 9.65 -14.65 -2.93
N ILE A 119 10.07 -14.88 -4.18
CA ILE A 119 11.37 -14.45 -4.69
C ILE A 119 11.49 -12.92 -4.64
N ALA A 120 10.48 -12.23 -5.14
CA ALA A 120 10.46 -10.78 -5.21
C ALA A 120 10.39 -10.13 -3.81
N GLY A 121 9.57 -10.67 -2.91
CA GLY A 121 9.50 -10.28 -1.51
C GLY A 121 10.84 -10.46 -0.81
N THR A 122 11.48 -11.61 -0.95
CA THR A 122 12.80 -11.88 -0.36
C THR A 122 13.86 -10.91 -0.91
N PHE A 123 13.88 -10.67 -2.23
CA PHE A 123 14.80 -9.70 -2.82
C PHE A 123 14.57 -8.30 -2.24
N SER A 124 13.33 -7.85 -2.14
CA SER A 124 13.01 -6.52 -1.63
C SER A 124 13.45 -6.34 -0.17
N LEU A 125 13.41 -7.39 0.65
CA LEU A 125 13.91 -7.37 2.02
C LEU A 125 15.44 -7.27 2.08
N VAL A 126 16.14 -8.02 1.23
CA VAL A 126 17.60 -7.88 1.10
C VAL A 126 17.97 -6.45 0.68
N ALA A 127 17.26 -5.93 -0.33
CA ALA A 127 17.48 -4.56 -0.79
C ALA A 127 17.14 -3.52 0.29
N LEU A 128 16.06 -3.72 1.05
CA LEU A 128 15.71 -2.88 2.20
C LEU A 128 16.82 -2.86 3.24
N MET A 129 17.36 -4.02 3.62
CA MET A 129 18.47 -4.11 4.59
C MET A 129 19.73 -3.36 4.15
N LEU A 130 20.00 -3.31 2.84
CA LEU A 130 21.18 -2.64 2.28
C LEU A 130 20.95 -1.14 2.06
N VAL A 131 19.73 -0.76 1.65
CA VAL A 131 19.40 0.62 1.26
C VAL A 131 18.95 1.46 2.45
N ALA A 132 18.13 0.91 3.35
CA ALA A 132 17.52 1.70 4.43
C ALA A 132 18.54 2.35 5.38
N PRO A 133 19.61 1.66 5.85
CA PRO A 133 20.60 2.31 6.71
C PRO A 133 21.36 3.44 6.01
N LYS A 134 21.66 3.28 4.71
CA LYS A 134 22.32 4.32 3.91
C LYS A 134 21.40 5.51 3.69
N LEU A 135 20.13 5.27 3.37
CA LEU A 135 19.16 6.34 3.18
C LEU A 135 18.91 7.08 4.49
N ALA A 136 18.79 6.38 5.62
CA ALA A 136 18.64 6.99 6.94
C ALA A 136 19.84 7.89 7.30
N SER A 137 21.08 7.45 6.99
CA SER A 137 22.27 8.29 7.24
C SER A 137 22.29 9.58 6.41
N VAL A 138 21.81 9.53 5.17
CA VAL A 138 21.64 10.73 4.34
C VAL A 138 20.49 11.59 4.87
N ALA A 139 19.40 10.97 5.31
CA ALA A 139 18.21 11.65 5.80
C ALA A 139 18.44 12.41 7.13
N ILE A 140 19.46 12.05 7.92
CA ILE A 140 19.87 12.81 9.11
C ILE A 140 20.33 14.23 8.74
N ALA A 141 20.85 14.43 7.53
CA ALA A 141 21.23 15.75 7.04
C ALA A 141 20.04 16.60 6.55
N PHE A 142 18.84 16.03 6.51
CA PHE A 142 17.64 16.75 6.09
C PHE A 142 17.17 17.69 7.20
N GLY A 143 17.01 18.96 6.87
CA GLY A 143 16.34 19.93 7.72
C GLY A 143 14.85 20.09 7.34
N PRO A 144 14.14 21.01 7.97
CA PRO A 144 12.72 21.26 7.71
C PRO A 144 12.43 21.63 6.26
N ALA A 145 13.33 22.33 5.56
CA ALA A 145 13.15 22.71 4.17
C ALA A 145 13.15 21.49 3.23
N GLU A 146 14.08 20.55 3.45
CA GLU A 146 14.17 19.32 2.69
C GLU A 146 12.93 18.43 2.89
N TYR A 147 12.50 18.28 4.16
CA TYR A 147 11.28 17.53 4.46
C TYR A 147 10.03 18.16 3.84
N ALA A 148 9.86 19.49 3.93
CA ALA A 148 8.74 20.17 3.30
C ALA A 148 8.72 19.95 1.78
N SER A 149 9.87 20.13 1.12
CA SER A 149 10.02 19.95 -0.32
C SER A 149 9.79 18.49 -0.76
N LEU A 150 10.23 17.53 0.03
CA LEU A 150 10.02 16.11 -0.22
C LEU A 150 8.53 15.72 -0.08
N MET A 151 7.82 16.32 0.88
CA MET A 151 6.37 16.11 1.03
C MET A 151 5.59 16.73 -0.13
N VAL A 152 5.97 17.93 -0.60
CA VAL A 152 5.41 18.54 -1.81
C VAL A 152 5.64 17.61 -3.02
N LEU A 153 6.87 17.13 -3.20
CA LEU A 153 7.19 16.17 -4.26
C LEU A 153 6.33 14.91 -4.14
N GLY A 154 6.20 14.34 -2.94
CA GLY A 154 5.39 13.14 -2.69
C GLY A 154 3.92 13.34 -3.09
N LEU A 155 3.31 14.47 -2.72
CA LEU A 155 1.94 14.82 -3.09
C LEU A 155 1.79 15.01 -4.60
N VAL A 156 2.75 15.66 -5.26
CA VAL A 156 2.73 15.87 -6.71
C VAL A 156 2.91 14.55 -7.45
N VAL A 157 3.86 13.71 -7.06
CA VAL A 157 4.07 12.38 -7.66
C VAL A 157 2.82 11.53 -7.53
N LEU A 158 2.18 11.53 -6.34
CA LEU A 158 0.93 10.82 -6.12
C LEU A 158 -0.16 11.28 -7.10
N THR A 159 -0.38 12.60 -7.22
CA THR A 159 -1.40 13.14 -8.13
C THR A 159 -1.08 12.86 -9.60
N PHE A 160 0.20 12.79 -9.95
CA PHE A 160 0.65 12.45 -11.29
C PHE A 160 0.43 10.96 -11.64
N LEU A 161 0.64 10.07 -10.67
CA LEU A 161 0.50 8.61 -10.84
C LEU A 161 -0.94 8.11 -10.65
N THR A 162 -1.85 8.95 -10.12
CA THR A 162 -3.26 8.61 -9.95
C THR A 162 -3.92 8.32 -11.30
N GLN A 163 -4.70 7.26 -11.38
CA GLN A 163 -5.48 6.95 -12.59
C GLN A 163 -6.60 7.98 -12.76
N GLY A 164 -6.79 8.49 -13.97
CA GLY A 164 -7.85 9.44 -14.30
C GLY A 164 -7.39 10.89 -14.40
N SER A 165 -8.22 11.83 -13.91
CA SER A 165 -7.96 13.28 -14.05
C SER A 165 -7.05 13.80 -12.95
N MET A 166 -5.88 14.35 -13.33
CA MET A 166 -4.96 15.01 -12.42
C MET A 166 -5.63 16.16 -11.63
N ALA A 167 -6.57 16.88 -12.26
CA ALA A 167 -7.31 17.94 -11.58
C ALA A 167 -8.18 17.39 -10.43
N LYS A 168 -8.82 16.23 -10.64
CA LYS A 168 -9.58 15.55 -9.58
C LYS A 168 -8.66 15.07 -8.45
N ALA A 169 -7.48 14.53 -8.78
CA ALA A 169 -6.50 14.10 -7.78
C ALA A 169 -5.95 15.27 -6.95
N LEU A 170 -5.64 16.40 -7.60
CA LEU A 170 -5.24 17.63 -6.91
C LEU A 170 -6.35 18.17 -6.00
N LEU A 171 -7.60 18.18 -6.46
CA LEU A 171 -8.74 18.56 -5.62
C LEU A 171 -8.85 17.68 -4.37
N MET A 172 -8.72 16.38 -4.56
CA MET A 172 -8.72 15.43 -3.42
C MET A 172 -7.57 15.66 -2.46
N ALA A 173 -6.37 15.95 -2.98
CA ALA A 173 -5.22 16.30 -2.16
C ALA A 173 -5.44 17.61 -1.37
N CYS A 174 -5.97 18.65 -2.02
CA CYS A 174 -6.30 19.91 -1.32
C CYS A 174 -7.33 19.69 -0.19
N ILE A 175 -8.39 18.91 -0.44
CA ILE A 175 -9.39 18.56 0.58
C ILE A 175 -8.70 17.78 1.70
N GLY A 176 -7.83 16.82 1.39
CA GLY A 176 -7.08 16.05 2.36
C GLY A 176 -6.22 16.92 3.27
N ILE A 177 -5.46 17.87 2.70
CA ILE A 177 -4.67 18.84 3.49
C ILE A 177 -5.59 19.62 4.45
N VAL A 178 -6.69 20.18 3.97
CA VAL A 178 -7.61 20.98 4.80
C VAL A 178 -8.18 20.13 5.94
N LEU A 179 -8.58 18.90 5.68
CA LEU A 179 -9.09 17.97 6.71
C LEU A 179 -8.00 17.61 7.73
N GLY A 180 -6.75 17.43 7.28
CA GLY A 180 -5.62 17.13 8.16
C GLY A 180 -5.22 18.30 9.07
N LEU A 181 -5.62 19.52 8.72
CA LEU A 181 -5.35 20.73 9.52
C LEU A 181 -6.45 21.03 10.57
N VAL A 182 -7.49 20.20 10.66
CA VAL A 182 -8.51 20.31 11.72
C VAL A 182 -7.87 19.94 13.06
N GLY A 183 -8.15 20.71 14.10
CA GLY A 183 -7.66 20.45 15.46
C GLY A 183 -6.78 21.56 16.00
N LEU A 184 -5.88 21.22 16.91
CA LEU A 184 -4.92 22.17 17.49
C LEU A 184 -3.76 22.43 16.54
N ASP A 185 -3.45 23.70 16.36
CA ASP A 185 -2.22 24.11 15.66
C ASP A 185 -0.98 23.63 16.43
N GLY A 186 -0.11 22.86 15.76
CA GLY A 186 1.07 22.25 16.38
C GLY A 186 2.14 23.24 16.85
N ILE A 187 2.07 24.53 16.49
CA ILE A 187 3.02 25.58 16.90
C ILE A 187 2.39 26.55 17.90
N THR A 188 1.15 26.99 17.62
CA THR A 188 0.49 28.02 18.44
C THR A 188 -0.51 27.44 19.44
N ALA A 189 -0.81 26.14 19.36
CA ALA A 189 -1.83 25.43 20.14
C ALA A 189 -3.24 26.06 20.08
N GLN A 190 -3.52 26.84 19.03
CA GLN A 190 -4.85 27.41 18.82
C GLN A 190 -5.75 26.43 18.06
N PRO A 191 -7.03 26.29 18.42
CA PRO A 191 -7.96 25.43 17.71
C PRO A 191 -8.28 25.99 16.31
N ARG A 192 -8.21 25.12 15.28
CA ARG A 192 -8.51 25.43 13.88
C ARG A 192 -9.60 24.52 13.36
N LEU A 193 -10.58 25.08 12.69
CA LEU A 193 -11.69 24.37 12.05
C LEU A 193 -12.42 23.40 12.98
N THR A 194 -12.41 23.65 14.29
CA THR A 194 -13.06 22.80 15.29
C THR A 194 -14.55 23.12 15.47
N PHE A 195 -15.00 24.27 14.96
CA PHE A 195 -16.40 24.73 15.07
C PHE A 195 -16.95 24.71 16.50
N GLY A 196 -16.07 24.84 17.50
CA GLY A 196 -16.42 24.77 18.92
C GLY A 196 -16.73 23.38 19.47
N ARG A 197 -16.45 22.33 18.69
CA ARG A 197 -16.62 20.93 19.09
C ARG A 197 -15.36 20.42 19.80
N LEU A 198 -15.54 19.84 20.99
CA LEU A 198 -14.45 19.27 21.78
C LEU A 198 -13.86 18.04 21.08
N GLU A 199 -14.70 17.26 20.41
CA GLU A 199 -14.30 16.05 19.68
C GLU A 199 -13.36 16.33 18.51
N LEU A 200 -13.32 17.58 18.02
CA LEU A 200 -12.43 18.02 16.93
C LEU A 200 -11.16 18.72 17.42
N ILE A 201 -10.96 18.86 18.72
CA ILE A 201 -9.73 19.49 19.25
C ILE A 201 -8.49 18.66 18.90
N ASP A 202 -8.58 17.35 19.04
CA ASP A 202 -7.48 16.43 18.69
C ASP A 202 -7.43 16.12 17.18
N GLY A 203 -8.25 16.80 16.37
CA GLY A 203 -8.37 16.59 14.93
C GLY A 203 -9.33 15.49 14.56
N ILE A 204 -9.39 15.20 13.26
CA ILE A 204 -10.17 14.08 12.73
C ILE A 204 -9.28 12.83 12.75
N GLY A 205 -9.75 11.73 13.32
CA GLY A 205 -9.00 10.48 13.36
C GLY A 205 -8.73 9.89 11.96
N LEU A 206 -7.52 9.39 11.72
CA LEU A 206 -7.17 8.73 10.45
C LEU A 206 -8.01 7.47 10.24
N VAL A 207 -8.20 6.66 11.29
CA VAL A 207 -8.93 5.37 11.22
C VAL A 207 -10.37 5.55 10.73
N PRO A 208 -11.22 6.42 11.32
CA PRO A 208 -12.58 6.62 10.84
C PRO A 208 -12.65 7.14 9.40
N VAL A 209 -11.75 8.03 8.98
CA VAL A 209 -11.69 8.54 7.60
C VAL A 209 -11.39 7.41 6.62
N VAL A 210 -10.36 6.61 6.88
CA VAL A 210 -9.94 5.52 5.99
C VAL A 210 -10.96 4.39 5.97
N MET A 211 -11.50 4.00 7.14
CA MET A 211 -12.55 2.99 7.23
C MET A 211 -13.82 3.41 6.49
N GLY A 212 -14.17 4.69 6.56
CA GLY A 212 -15.28 5.24 5.78
C GLY A 212 -14.99 5.15 4.28
N LEU A 213 -13.93 5.80 3.82
CA LEU A 213 -13.62 5.95 2.38
C LEU A 213 -13.30 4.64 1.66
N PHE A 214 -12.72 3.66 2.33
CA PHE A 214 -12.30 2.40 1.71
C PHE A 214 -13.09 1.19 2.24
N GLY A 215 -13.42 1.13 3.52
CA GLY A 215 -14.17 0.02 4.09
C GLY A 215 -15.67 0.12 3.79
N LEU A 216 -16.35 1.10 4.35
CA LEU A 216 -17.81 1.24 4.21
C LEU A 216 -18.21 1.59 2.77
N ALA A 217 -17.48 2.48 2.10
CA ALA A 217 -17.74 2.83 0.69
C ALA A 217 -17.66 1.62 -0.23
N GLU A 218 -16.67 0.73 -0.03
CA GLU A 218 -16.52 -0.50 -0.80
C GLU A 218 -17.73 -1.44 -0.61
N VAL A 219 -18.18 -1.61 0.62
CA VAL A 219 -19.38 -2.42 0.90
C VAL A 219 -20.61 -1.85 0.21
N LEU A 220 -20.80 -0.52 0.23
CA LEU A 220 -21.92 0.13 -0.46
C LEU A 220 -21.89 -0.09 -1.97
N ILE A 221 -20.72 0.05 -2.60
CA ILE A 221 -20.54 -0.16 -4.03
C ILE A 221 -20.80 -1.63 -4.41
N ASN A 222 -20.22 -2.56 -3.67
CA ASN A 222 -20.38 -3.99 -3.94
C ASN A 222 -21.81 -4.49 -3.70
N THR A 223 -22.56 -3.86 -2.78
CA THR A 223 -23.98 -4.14 -2.56
C THR A 223 -24.83 -3.68 -3.75
N GLU A 224 -24.50 -2.54 -4.37
CA GLU A 224 -25.19 -2.05 -5.56
C GLU A 224 -24.91 -2.93 -6.80
N GLN A 225 -23.69 -3.44 -6.96
CA GLN A 225 -23.25 -4.10 -8.19
C GLN A 225 -23.61 -5.59 -8.29
N ALA A 226 -24.32 -6.18 -7.33
CA ALA A 226 -24.77 -7.59 -7.31
C ALA A 226 -23.82 -8.54 -8.07
N LEU A 227 -22.59 -8.69 -7.60
CA LEU A 227 -21.53 -9.44 -8.27
C LEU A 227 -21.93 -10.91 -8.47
N LYS A 228 -22.24 -11.30 -9.71
CA LYS A 228 -22.36 -12.72 -10.09
C LYS A 228 -20.96 -13.33 -10.10
N ARG A 229 -20.75 -14.31 -9.24
CA ARG A 229 -19.50 -15.08 -9.18
C ARG A 229 -19.63 -16.36 -9.99
N ASP A 230 -18.89 -16.46 -11.06
CA ASP A 230 -18.63 -17.74 -11.71
C ASP A 230 -17.31 -18.30 -11.15
N ILE A 231 -17.41 -19.01 -10.02
CA ILE A 231 -16.24 -19.69 -9.46
C ILE A 231 -15.90 -20.85 -10.38
N ILE A 232 -14.72 -20.80 -10.99
CA ILE A 232 -14.24 -21.94 -11.75
C ILE A 232 -14.03 -23.11 -10.77
N ASN A 233 -14.87 -24.14 -10.85
CA ASN A 233 -14.66 -25.40 -10.15
C ASN A 233 -13.49 -26.18 -10.79
N ALA A 234 -12.35 -25.52 -10.96
CA ALA A 234 -11.14 -26.16 -11.45
C ALA A 234 -10.60 -27.09 -10.36
N LYS A 235 -10.41 -28.35 -10.71
CA LYS A 235 -9.55 -29.22 -9.92
C LYS A 235 -8.15 -28.61 -9.98
N ILE A 236 -7.67 -28.05 -8.86
CA ILE A 236 -6.33 -27.48 -8.77
C ILE A 236 -5.35 -28.65 -8.76
N ASN A 237 -4.90 -29.04 -9.93
CA ASN A 237 -3.87 -30.06 -10.12
C ASN A 237 -2.55 -29.35 -10.47
N HIS A 238 -1.43 -29.95 -10.10
CA HIS A 238 -0.08 -29.49 -10.47
C HIS A 238 0.19 -28.03 -10.08
N LEU A 239 0.19 -27.74 -8.77
CA LEU A 239 0.52 -26.39 -8.23
C LEU A 239 1.93 -25.92 -8.61
N LEU A 240 2.88 -26.83 -8.77
CA LEU A 240 4.24 -26.47 -9.14
C LEU A 240 4.33 -26.19 -10.65
N PRO A 241 4.89 -25.04 -11.05
CA PRO A 241 5.13 -24.71 -12.45
C PRO A 241 6.06 -25.73 -13.13
N SER A 242 5.82 -26.01 -14.40
CA SER A 242 6.69 -26.86 -15.21
C SER A 242 8.05 -26.20 -15.48
N LYS A 243 9.02 -26.94 -16.02
CA LYS A 243 10.31 -26.38 -16.43
C LYS A 243 10.14 -25.29 -17.49
N GLU A 244 9.20 -25.48 -18.41
CA GLU A 244 8.83 -24.51 -19.45
C GLU A 244 8.24 -23.25 -18.83
N ASP A 245 7.34 -23.38 -17.87
CA ASP A 245 6.75 -22.27 -17.13
C ASP A 245 7.82 -21.46 -16.39
N TRP A 246 8.77 -22.14 -15.72
CA TRP A 246 9.90 -21.49 -15.06
C TRP A 246 10.80 -20.73 -16.05
N LYS A 247 11.11 -21.35 -17.20
CA LYS A 247 11.92 -20.72 -18.23
C LYS A 247 11.26 -19.46 -18.79
N ALA A 248 9.94 -19.48 -18.99
CA ALA A 248 9.17 -18.34 -19.44
C ALA A 248 9.07 -17.23 -18.37
N SER A 249 8.99 -17.59 -17.09
CA SER A 249 8.70 -16.68 -15.97
C SER A 249 9.94 -16.08 -15.30
N ALA A 250 11.11 -16.71 -15.37
CA ALA A 250 12.31 -16.27 -14.65
C ALA A 250 12.76 -14.83 -15.02
N GLY A 251 12.73 -14.49 -16.30
CA GLY A 251 13.01 -13.13 -16.79
C GLY A 251 11.97 -12.10 -16.30
N PRO A 252 10.67 -12.35 -16.52
CA PRO A 252 9.60 -11.54 -15.97
C PRO A 252 9.67 -11.32 -14.47
N ILE A 253 9.90 -12.38 -13.67
CA ILE A 253 10.09 -12.25 -12.21
C ILE A 253 11.24 -11.29 -11.88
N GLY A 254 12.40 -11.45 -12.52
CA GLY A 254 13.56 -10.59 -12.27
C GLY A 254 13.30 -9.12 -12.62
N ARG A 255 12.73 -8.85 -13.80
CA ARG A 255 12.41 -7.49 -14.24
C ARG A 255 11.30 -6.87 -13.40
N GLY A 256 10.23 -7.64 -13.13
CA GLY A 256 9.13 -7.22 -12.28
C GLY A 256 9.61 -6.88 -10.86
N THR A 257 10.48 -7.71 -10.27
CA THR A 257 11.07 -7.47 -8.96
C THR A 257 11.83 -6.14 -8.90
N LEU A 258 12.71 -5.89 -9.86
CA LEU A 258 13.47 -4.63 -9.90
C LEU A 258 12.56 -3.43 -10.10
N LEU A 259 11.67 -3.49 -11.10
CA LEU A 259 10.73 -2.41 -11.39
C LEU A 259 9.83 -2.12 -10.20
N GLY A 260 9.27 -3.18 -9.60
CA GLY A 260 8.39 -3.07 -8.44
C GLY A 260 9.08 -2.46 -7.23
N PHE A 261 10.28 -2.91 -6.92
CA PHE A 261 11.06 -2.38 -5.82
C PHE A 261 11.28 -0.87 -5.93
N PHE A 262 11.72 -0.38 -7.09
CA PHE A 262 11.93 1.06 -7.29
C PHE A 262 10.62 1.86 -7.28
N LEU A 263 9.55 1.35 -7.89
CA LEU A 263 8.25 2.02 -7.88
C LEU A 263 7.61 2.02 -6.48
N GLY A 264 7.88 0.99 -5.67
CA GLY A 264 7.40 0.91 -4.29
C GLY A 264 8.00 1.97 -3.37
N ILE A 265 9.24 2.38 -3.62
CA ILE A 265 9.91 3.47 -2.86
C ILE A 265 9.28 4.82 -3.18
N LEU A 266 8.78 5.00 -4.40
CA LEU A 266 8.24 6.29 -4.84
C LEU A 266 6.85 6.53 -4.26
N PRO A 267 6.57 7.74 -3.72
CA PRO A 267 5.23 8.12 -3.31
C PRO A 267 4.24 7.99 -4.47
N GLY A 268 3.09 7.37 -4.23
CA GLY A 268 2.07 7.13 -5.26
C GLY A 268 2.38 6.00 -6.25
N GLY A 269 3.64 5.53 -6.35
CA GLY A 269 4.02 4.42 -7.24
C GLY A 269 3.31 3.12 -6.87
N GLY A 270 3.47 2.70 -5.64
CA GLY A 270 2.76 1.58 -5.04
C GLY A 270 2.70 0.28 -5.86
N ALA A 271 2.10 -0.73 -5.28
CA ALA A 271 1.98 -2.05 -5.87
C ALA A 271 1.12 -2.05 -7.16
N VAL A 272 0.09 -1.20 -7.23
CA VAL A 272 -0.82 -1.11 -8.39
C VAL A 272 -0.05 -0.68 -9.64
N VAL A 273 0.62 0.47 -9.56
CA VAL A 273 1.40 1.01 -10.70
C VAL A 273 2.51 0.05 -11.09
N ALA A 274 3.15 -0.59 -10.12
CA ALA A 274 4.21 -1.58 -10.36
C ALA A 274 3.69 -2.78 -11.16
N SER A 275 2.52 -3.32 -10.81
CA SER A 275 1.91 -4.45 -11.52
C SER A 275 1.57 -4.09 -12.98
N PHE A 276 0.90 -2.96 -13.21
CA PHE A 276 0.57 -2.50 -14.56
C PHE A 276 1.81 -2.23 -15.40
N ALA A 277 2.79 -1.53 -14.84
CA ALA A 277 4.05 -1.23 -15.53
C ALA A 277 4.83 -2.50 -15.88
N SER A 278 4.84 -3.49 -14.99
CA SER A 278 5.46 -4.80 -15.26
C SER A 278 4.74 -5.54 -16.38
N TYR A 279 3.41 -5.57 -16.38
CA TYR A 279 2.62 -6.19 -17.44
C TYR A 279 2.90 -5.56 -18.82
N ALA A 280 2.84 -4.24 -18.88
CA ALA A 280 3.12 -3.48 -20.10
C ALA A 280 4.56 -3.73 -20.60
N LEU A 281 5.53 -3.78 -19.69
CA LEU A 281 6.92 -4.09 -20.01
C LEU A 281 7.06 -5.49 -20.61
N GLU A 282 6.47 -6.51 -19.94
CA GLU A 282 6.57 -7.88 -20.40
C GLU A 282 5.86 -8.09 -21.75
N LYS A 283 4.68 -7.51 -21.94
CA LYS A 283 3.97 -7.53 -23.22
C LYS A 283 4.80 -6.90 -24.34
N ARG A 284 5.47 -5.78 -24.06
CA ARG A 284 6.34 -5.09 -25.04
C ARG A 284 7.62 -5.85 -25.37
N LEU A 285 8.21 -6.56 -24.41
CA LEU A 285 9.43 -7.36 -24.60
C LEU A 285 9.17 -8.75 -25.16
N SER A 286 7.91 -9.20 -25.14
CA SER A 286 7.52 -10.52 -25.62
C SER A 286 7.69 -10.62 -27.14
N ARG A 287 8.11 -11.81 -27.59
CA ARG A 287 8.12 -12.17 -29.02
C ARG A 287 6.72 -12.53 -29.54
N THR A 288 5.77 -12.74 -28.65
CA THR A 288 4.38 -13.17 -28.93
C THR A 288 3.42 -12.32 -28.07
N PRO A 289 3.36 -10.98 -28.28
CA PRO A 289 2.54 -10.08 -27.47
C PRO A 289 1.05 -10.37 -27.55
N GLU A 290 0.59 -11.04 -28.60
CA GLU A 290 -0.80 -11.47 -28.80
C GLU A 290 -1.26 -12.56 -27.83
N ARG A 291 -0.35 -13.22 -27.10
CA ARG A 291 -0.68 -14.18 -26.04
C ARG A 291 -1.14 -13.50 -24.75
N PHE A 292 -0.74 -12.24 -24.54
CA PHE A 292 -1.13 -11.48 -23.37
C PHE A 292 -2.64 -11.16 -23.40
N GLY A 293 -3.31 -11.38 -22.28
CA GLY A 293 -4.77 -11.38 -22.17
C GLY A 293 -5.43 -12.71 -22.58
N ARG A 294 -4.63 -13.73 -22.97
CA ARG A 294 -5.09 -15.06 -23.38
C ARG A 294 -4.46 -16.21 -22.60
N GLY A 295 -3.82 -15.92 -21.46
CA GLY A 295 -3.21 -16.91 -20.58
C GLY A 295 -1.68 -17.01 -20.72
N ALA A 296 -1.00 -15.90 -20.97
CA ALA A 296 0.46 -15.80 -20.90
C ALA A 296 0.93 -15.85 -19.45
N ILE A 297 1.76 -16.84 -19.09
CA ILE A 297 2.26 -17.00 -17.73
C ILE A 297 3.19 -15.83 -17.32
N GLU A 298 3.85 -15.22 -18.29
CA GLU A 298 4.68 -14.03 -18.15
C GLU A 298 3.84 -12.82 -17.63
N GLY A 299 2.57 -12.74 -18.08
CA GLY A 299 1.59 -11.73 -17.66
C GLY A 299 1.05 -11.95 -16.24
N VAL A 300 1.36 -13.08 -15.60
CA VAL A 300 1.12 -13.33 -14.18
C VAL A 300 2.42 -13.14 -13.39
N ALA A 301 3.50 -13.77 -13.81
CA ALA A 301 4.76 -13.85 -13.09
C ALA A 301 5.42 -12.47 -12.86
N GLY A 302 5.46 -11.63 -13.89
CA GLY A 302 6.04 -10.29 -13.80
C GLY A 302 5.26 -9.35 -12.87
N PRO A 303 3.96 -9.14 -13.10
CA PRO A 303 3.13 -8.29 -12.24
C PRO A 303 3.07 -8.72 -10.78
N GLU A 304 2.99 -10.02 -10.50
CA GLU A 304 2.97 -10.54 -9.13
C GLU A 304 4.31 -10.34 -8.40
N ALA A 305 5.41 -10.52 -9.12
CA ALA A 305 6.72 -10.17 -8.59
C ALA A 305 6.86 -8.67 -8.33
N ALA A 306 6.37 -7.83 -9.25
CA ALA A 306 6.43 -6.38 -9.11
C ALA A 306 5.59 -5.86 -7.93
N ASN A 307 4.39 -6.37 -7.77
CA ASN A 307 3.48 -6.05 -6.67
C ASN A 307 4.13 -6.34 -5.30
N ASN A 308 4.68 -7.54 -5.11
CA ASN A 308 5.28 -7.93 -3.84
C ASN A 308 6.61 -7.22 -3.56
N ALA A 309 7.43 -6.98 -4.59
CA ALA A 309 8.62 -6.16 -4.45
C ALA A 309 8.29 -4.70 -4.11
N ALA A 310 7.23 -4.14 -4.67
CA ALA A 310 6.76 -2.79 -4.35
C ALA A 310 6.24 -2.70 -2.92
N ALA A 311 5.53 -3.72 -2.43
CA ALA A 311 5.10 -3.78 -1.04
C ALA A 311 6.29 -3.74 -0.07
N GLY A 312 7.35 -4.52 -0.34
CA GLY A 312 8.59 -4.49 0.46
C GLY A 312 9.35 -3.16 0.32
N GLY A 313 9.45 -2.60 -0.89
CA GLY A 313 10.10 -1.31 -1.15
C GLY A 313 9.44 -0.13 -0.42
N ALA A 314 8.12 -0.19 -0.22
CA ALA A 314 7.34 0.85 0.45
C ALA A 314 7.72 1.04 1.94
N PHE A 315 8.32 0.06 2.59
CA PHE A 315 8.82 0.20 3.97
C PHE A 315 10.03 1.13 4.07
N ILE A 316 10.81 1.28 2.99
CA ILE A 316 12.02 2.12 3.02
C ILE A 316 11.69 3.56 3.34
N PRO A 317 10.90 4.32 2.55
CA PRO A 317 10.62 5.72 2.85
C PRO A 317 9.87 5.89 4.17
N LEU A 318 8.97 4.98 4.52
CA LEU A 318 8.28 5.04 5.80
C LEU A 318 9.25 4.94 6.97
N MET A 319 10.09 3.91 7.00
CA MET A 319 10.94 3.63 8.16
C MET A 319 12.18 4.52 8.24
N THR A 320 12.64 5.09 7.09
CA THR A 320 13.86 5.91 7.04
C THR A 320 13.59 7.41 6.97
N LEU A 321 12.49 7.83 6.36
CA LEU A 321 12.12 9.24 6.19
C LEU A 321 10.86 9.62 6.99
N GLY A 322 10.10 8.64 7.49
CA GLY A 322 8.80 8.87 8.11
C GLY A 322 7.71 9.29 7.11
N ILE A 323 7.90 9.00 5.83
CA ILE A 323 6.99 9.40 4.75
C ILE A 323 6.31 8.15 4.17
N PRO A 324 5.00 8.01 4.33
CA PRO A 324 4.28 6.88 3.77
C PRO A 324 4.12 7.05 2.25
N PRO A 325 4.57 6.09 1.42
CA PRO A 325 4.44 6.19 -0.03
C PRO A 325 3.04 5.84 -0.55
N ASN A 326 2.19 5.23 0.26
CA ASN A 326 0.82 4.86 -0.09
C ASN A 326 -0.10 4.84 1.14
N VAL A 327 -1.42 4.66 0.92
CA VAL A 327 -2.42 4.69 2.00
C VAL A 327 -2.21 3.60 3.05
N VAL A 328 -1.78 2.40 2.64
CA VAL A 328 -1.51 1.29 3.57
C VAL A 328 -0.35 1.64 4.50
N MET A 329 0.70 2.24 3.94
CA MET A 329 1.83 2.74 4.74
C MET A 329 1.45 3.94 5.61
N ALA A 330 0.46 4.74 5.22
CA ALA A 330 -0.08 5.81 6.07
C ALA A 330 -0.78 5.23 7.32
N LEU A 331 -1.50 4.12 7.19
CA LEU A 331 -2.06 3.41 8.34
C LEU A 331 -0.97 2.81 9.23
N LEU A 332 0.08 2.27 8.63
CA LEU A 332 1.22 1.76 9.38
C LEU A 332 1.95 2.90 10.12
N LEU A 333 2.09 4.07 9.49
CA LEU A 333 2.56 5.30 10.17
C LEU A 333 1.67 5.63 11.37
N GLY A 334 0.35 5.57 11.19
CA GLY A 334 -0.61 5.74 12.29
C GLY A 334 -0.37 4.75 13.44
N ALA A 335 -0.11 3.48 13.11
CA ALA A 335 0.24 2.47 14.12
C ALA A 335 1.52 2.83 14.90
N PHE A 336 2.57 3.28 14.21
CA PHE A 336 3.78 3.77 14.88
C PHE A 336 3.47 4.91 15.85
N VAL A 337 2.71 5.91 15.39
CA VAL A 337 2.36 7.10 16.19
C VAL A 337 1.54 6.73 17.43
N ILE A 338 0.54 5.85 17.30
CA ILE A 338 -0.28 5.38 18.41
C ILE A 338 0.55 4.65 19.47
N HIS A 339 1.60 3.94 19.05
CA HIS A 339 2.56 3.33 19.96
C HIS A 339 3.64 4.31 20.50
N GLY A 340 3.50 5.61 20.23
CA GLY A 340 4.46 6.63 20.66
C GLY A 340 5.80 6.58 19.92
N LEU A 341 5.86 5.92 18.78
CA LEU A 341 7.06 5.76 17.96
C LEU A 341 7.01 6.73 16.77
N GLN A 342 8.16 7.29 16.43
CA GLN A 342 8.29 8.14 15.24
C GLN A 342 9.18 7.43 14.22
N PRO A 343 8.61 6.90 13.11
CA PRO A 343 9.42 6.40 12.03
C PRO A 343 10.18 7.55 11.36
N GLY A 344 11.39 7.26 10.91
CA GLY A 344 12.27 8.27 10.34
C GLY A 344 13.75 7.89 10.50
N PRO A 345 14.69 8.82 10.21
CA PRO A 345 16.11 8.49 10.14
C PRO A 345 16.70 8.02 11.48
N LEU A 346 16.11 8.44 12.59
CA LEU A 346 16.56 8.04 13.93
C LEU A 346 16.00 6.69 14.38
N LEU A 347 15.00 6.12 13.70
CA LEU A 347 14.38 4.85 14.10
C LEU A 347 15.42 3.72 14.18
N ILE A 348 16.32 3.65 13.20
CA ILE A 348 17.35 2.58 13.12
C ILE A 348 18.34 2.69 14.29
N THR A 349 18.63 3.90 14.74
CA THR A 349 19.64 4.14 15.80
C THR A 349 19.04 4.14 17.20
N GLN A 350 17.84 4.68 17.38
CA GLN A 350 17.17 4.78 18.67
C GLN A 350 16.42 3.50 19.05
N ASN A 351 15.84 2.80 18.04
CA ASN A 351 15.05 1.59 18.24
C ASN A 351 15.51 0.46 17.27
N PRO A 352 16.79 0.04 17.31
CA PRO A 352 17.31 -0.96 16.38
C PRO A 352 16.58 -2.31 16.47
N GLY A 353 16.20 -2.73 17.69
CA GLY A 353 15.43 -3.95 17.90
C GLY A 353 14.08 -3.95 17.17
N LEU A 354 13.37 -2.83 17.21
CA LEU A 354 12.12 -2.65 16.49
C LEU A 354 12.33 -2.70 14.96
N PHE A 355 13.25 -1.87 14.44
CA PHE A 355 13.51 -1.81 13.00
C PHE A 355 13.90 -3.16 12.44
N TRP A 356 14.93 -3.79 13.01
CA TRP A 356 15.44 -5.06 12.53
C TRP A 356 14.51 -6.23 12.86
N GLY A 357 13.73 -6.13 13.95
CA GLY A 357 12.68 -7.08 14.29
C GLY A 357 11.56 -7.12 13.26
N ILE A 358 11.11 -5.96 12.78
CA ILE A 358 10.13 -5.87 11.69
C ILE A 358 10.72 -6.49 10.42
N VAL A 359 11.94 -6.12 10.02
CA VAL A 359 12.60 -6.67 8.82
C VAL A 359 12.73 -8.20 8.91
N ALA A 360 13.19 -8.71 10.05
CA ALA A 360 13.32 -10.16 10.26
C ALA A 360 11.96 -10.87 10.24
N SER A 361 10.92 -10.26 10.82
CA SER A 361 9.56 -10.81 10.79
C SER A 361 8.99 -10.92 9.37
N MET A 362 9.37 -10.00 8.49
CA MET A 362 8.94 -10.04 7.09
C MET A 362 9.53 -11.24 6.34
N TYR A 363 10.77 -11.69 6.64
CA TYR A 363 11.31 -12.95 6.10
C TYR A 363 10.49 -14.15 6.58
N ILE A 364 10.20 -14.19 7.88
CA ILE A 364 9.40 -15.27 8.50
C ILE A 364 8.00 -15.27 7.88
N GLY A 365 7.35 -14.11 7.80
CA GLY A 365 6.03 -13.96 7.21
C GLY A 365 5.98 -14.33 5.73
N ASN A 366 7.01 -13.94 4.95
CA ASN A 366 7.09 -14.31 3.53
C ASN A 366 7.17 -15.84 3.35
N ALA A 367 7.93 -16.54 4.22
CA ALA A 367 7.97 -17.99 4.23
C ALA A 367 6.60 -18.60 4.65
N MET A 368 5.94 -18.03 5.67
CA MET A 368 4.59 -18.47 6.08
C MET A 368 3.59 -18.30 4.95
N LEU A 369 3.67 -17.20 4.17
CA LEU A 369 2.79 -16.96 3.03
C LEU A 369 2.95 -17.98 1.92
N LEU A 370 4.16 -18.45 1.66
CA LEU A 370 4.37 -19.54 0.71
C LEU A 370 3.63 -20.81 1.15
N VAL A 371 3.68 -21.14 2.46
CA VAL A 371 2.95 -22.28 3.03
C VAL A 371 1.43 -22.06 2.95
N LEU A 372 0.95 -20.86 3.26
CA LEU A 372 -0.48 -20.55 3.22
C LEU A 372 -1.05 -20.61 1.80
N ASN A 373 -0.29 -20.14 0.81
CA ASN A 373 -0.80 -19.97 -0.57
C ASN A 373 -0.47 -21.12 -1.53
N LEU A 374 0.35 -22.12 -1.11
CA LEU A 374 0.58 -23.34 -1.90
C LEU A 374 -0.13 -24.53 -1.27
N PRO A 375 0.37 -25.17 -0.18
CA PRO A 375 -0.28 -26.37 0.33
C PRO A 375 -1.68 -26.12 0.90
N LEU A 376 -1.96 -24.92 1.43
CA LEU A 376 -3.26 -24.58 2.02
C LEU A 376 -4.22 -23.88 1.06
N ILE A 377 -3.91 -23.83 -0.23
CA ILE A 377 -4.75 -23.17 -1.25
C ILE A 377 -6.19 -23.70 -1.25
N GLY A 378 -6.39 -24.98 -0.97
CA GLY A 378 -7.72 -25.58 -0.92
C GLY A 378 -8.65 -24.96 0.15
N MET A 379 -8.09 -24.49 1.25
CA MET A 379 -8.84 -23.77 2.30
C MET A 379 -9.39 -22.43 1.76
N TRP A 380 -8.56 -21.67 1.06
CA TRP A 380 -8.94 -20.39 0.48
C TRP A 380 -10.00 -20.53 -0.61
N VAL A 381 -9.90 -21.60 -1.43
CA VAL A 381 -10.92 -21.91 -2.44
C VAL A 381 -12.29 -22.19 -1.82
N GLN A 382 -12.34 -22.84 -0.67
CA GLN A 382 -13.61 -23.05 0.04
C GLN A 382 -14.17 -21.75 0.59
N LEU A 383 -13.31 -20.88 1.08
CA LEU A 383 -13.71 -19.57 1.60
C LEU A 383 -14.32 -18.67 0.51
N LEU A 384 -13.82 -18.75 -0.74
CA LEU A 384 -14.39 -18.03 -1.88
C LEU A 384 -15.87 -18.38 -2.17
N LYS A 385 -16.36 -19.51 -1.66
CA LYS A 385 -17.76 -19.93 -1.81
C LYS A 385 -18.71 -19.25 -0.83
N LEU A 386 -18.20 -18.49 0.16
CA LEU A 386 -19.04 -17.77 1.10
C LEU A 386 -19.85 -16.68 0.36
N PRO A 387 -21.17 -16.62 0.58
CA PRO A 387 -22.02 -15.62 -0.06
C PRO A 387 -21.77 -14.23 0.51
N TYR A 388 -21.78 -13.20 -0.35
CA TYR A 388 -21.63 -11.81 0.07
C TYR A 388 -22.68 -11.34 1.09
N ASN A 389 -23.90 -11.90 1.04
CA ASN A 389 -24.95 -11.59 1.99
C ASN A 389 -24.58 -11.85 3.45
N VAL A 390 -23.60 -12.76 3.69
CA VAL A 390 -23.06 -13.02 5.03
C VAL A 390 -21.84 -12.13 5.30
N LEU A 391 -20.99 -11.92 4.29
CA LEU A 391 -19.75 -11.18 4.45
C LEU A 391 -20.00 -9.69 4.74
N PHE A 392 -20.90 -9.03 3.99
CA PHE A 392 -21.10 -7.59 4.11
C PHE A 392 -21.60 -7.15 5.48
N PRO A 393 -22.64 -7.78 6.09
CA PRO A 393 -23.03 -7.42 7.44
C PRO A 393 -21.91 -7.62 8.47
N MET A 394 -21.10 -8.68 8.33
CA MET A 394 -19.96 -8.91 9.21
C MET A 394 -18.90 -7.82 9.05
N ILE A 395 -18.57 -7.43 7.82
CA ILE A 395 -17.61 -6.34 7.57
C ILE A 395 -18.10 -5.05 8.21
N ILE A 396 -19.37 -4.66 8.00
CA ILE A 396 -19.95 -3.45 8.59
C ILE A 396 -19.88 -3.51 10.12
N LEU A 397 -20.29 -4.63 10.72
CA LEU A 397 -20.27 -4.81 12.16
C LEU A 397 -18.85 -4.64 12.72
N PHE A 398 -17.87 -5.35 12.15
CA PHE A 398 -16.47 -5.26 12.58
C PHE A 398 -15.89 -3.87 12.32
N THR A 399 -16.28 -3.21 11.24
CA THR A 399 -15.85 -1.83 10.93
C THR A 399 -16.34 -0.85 12.00
N ILE A 400 -17.59 -0.94 12.41
CA ILE A 400 -18.17 -0.11 13.49
C ILE A 400 -17.44 -0.37 14.81
N ILE A 401 -17.29 -1.65 15.18
CA ILE A 401 -16.57 -2.05 16.41
C ILE A 401 -15.13 -1.56 16.37
N GLY A 402 -14.41 -1.76 15.26
CA GLY A 402 -13.01 -1.36 15.12
C GLY A 402 -12.80 0.15 15.26
N VAL A 403 -13.64 0.96 14.61
CA VAL A 403 -13.59 2.42 14.74
C VAL A 403 -13.89 2.86 16.15
N TYR A 404 -14.94 2.31 16.78
CA TYR A 404 -15.25 2.65 18.16
C TYR A 404 -14.13 2.28 19.13
N CYS A 405 -13.55 1.08 18.99
CA CYS A 405 -12.46 0.63 19.84
C CYS A 405 -11.13 1.42 19.66
N SER A 406 -10.96 2.10 18.52
CA SER A 406 -9.73 2.88 18.28
C SER A 406 -9.58 4.12 19.17
N SER A 407 -10.70 4.74 19.53
CA SER A 407 -10.73 6.00 20.28
C SER A 407 -11.74 5.99 21.45
N ASN A 408 -12.53 4.94 21.59
CA ASN A 408 -13.68 4.84 22.51
C ASN A 408 -14.67 6.01 22.35
N ASN A 409 -14.79 6.55 21.14
CA ASN A 409 -15.61 7.72 20.83
C ASN A 409 -16.66 7.41 19.76
N VAL A 410 -17.93 7.62 20.07
CA VAL A 410 -19.05 7.44 19.12
C VAL A 410 -18.98 8.45 17.97
N PHE A 411 -18.38 9.62 18.21
CA PHE A 411 -18.20 10.64 17.16
C PHE A 411 -17.40 10.09 15.97
N ASP A 412 -16.38 9.28 16.21
CA ASP A 412 -15.60 8.64 15.16
C ASP A 412 -16.41 7.67 14.30
N VAL A 413 -17.42 7.02 14.87
CA VAL A 413 -18.36 6.18 14.11
C VAL A 413 -19.21 7.06 13.17
N TYR A 414 -19.66 8.24 13.61
CA TYR A 414 -20.37 9.17 12.73
C TYR A 414 -19.46 9.71 11.63
N VAL A 415 -18.20 10.04 11.96
CA VAL A 415 -17.19 10.44 10.96
C VAL A 415 -17.00 9.33 9.92
N MET A 416 -16.83 8.08 10.35
CA MET A 416 -16.71 6.93 9.45
C MET A 416 -17.92 6.77 8.54
N ILE A 417 -19.14 6.87 9.07
CA ILE A 417 -20.36 6.77 8.25
C ILE A 417 -20.41 7.91 7.23
N GLY A 418 -20.14 9.14 7.65
CA GLY A 418 -20.07 10.30 6.76
C GLY A 418 -19.06 10.11 5.62
N PHE A 419 -17.84 9.71 5.95
CA PHE A 419 -16.82 9.42 4.95
C PHE A 419 -17.14 8.18 4.10
N GLY A 420 -17.89 7.22 4.61
CA GLY A 420 -18.39 6.07 3.84
C GLY A 420 -19.36 6.50 2.74
N VAL A 421 -20.31 7.34 3.06
CA VAL A 421 -21.25 7.92 2.09
C VAL A 421 -20.50 8.82 1.09
N ILE A 422 -19.61 9.69 1.57
CA ILE A 422 -18.78 10.54 0.70
C ILE A 422 -17.92 9.67 -0.23
N GLY A 423 -17.27 8.64 0.28
CA GLY A 423 -16.42 7.73 -0.50
C GLY A 423 -17.18 6.99 -1.59
N TYR A 424 -18.41 6.54 -1.30
CA TYR A 424 -19.29 5.95 -2.30
C TYR A 424 -19.57 6.92 -3.45
N PHE A 425 -19.97 8.18 -3.16
CA PHE A 425 -20.20 9.17 -4.22
C PHE A 425 -18.93 9.58 -4.95
N LEU A 426 -17.81 9.76 -4.24
CA LEU A 426 -16.52 10.09 -4.87
C LEU A 426 -16.17 9.06 -5.93
N ARG A 427 -16.25 7.76 -5.62
CA ARG A 427 -15.96 6.69 -6.59
C ARG A 427 -16.97 6.67 -7.74
N LYS A 428 -18.25 6.89 -7.45
CA LYS A 428 -19.30 6.94 -8.47
C LYS A 428 -19.08 8.07 -9.47
N PHE A 429 -18.49 9.19 -9.04
CA PHE A 429 -18.10 10.32 -9.91
C PHE A 429 -16.67 10.23 -10.45
N GLY A 430 -15.99 9.11 -10.25
CA GLY A 430 -14.62 8.87 -10.73
C GLY A 430 -13.56 9.72 -10.02
N TYR A 431 -13.72 9.97 -8.71
CA TYR A 431 -12.69 10.52 -7.85
C TYR A 431 -12.02 9.39 -7.06
N GLU A 432 -10.70 9.37 -7.04
CA GLU A 432 -9.94 8.44 -6.22
C GLU A 432 -9.74 9.00 -4.80
N PRO A 433 -10.07 8.23 -3.73
CA PRO A 433 -9.89 8.70 -2.35
C PRO A 433 -8.44 8.64 -1.87
N ALA A 434 -7.54 7.91 -2.55
CA ALA A 434 -6.15 7.76 -2.13
C ALA A 434 -5.38 9.09 -2.00
N PRO A 435 -5.47 10.05 -2.95
CA PRO A 435 -4.82 11.36 -2.80
C PRO A 435 -5.33 12.14 -1.58
N LEU A 436 -6.62 12.03 -1.25
CA LEU A 436 -7.19 12.69 -0.08
C LEU A 436 -6.55 12.15 1.20
N VAL A 437 -6.48 10.83 1.36
CA VAL A 437 -5.96 10.20 2.59
C VAL A 437 -4.47 10.47 2.75
N LEU A 438 -3.67 10.36 1.69
CA LEU A 438 -2.24 10.67 1.79
C LEU A 438 -1.98 12.15 2.09
N ALA A 439 -2.74 13.05 1.48
CA ALA A 439 -2.65 14.47 1.76
C ALA A 439 -3.17 14.83 3.17
N PHE A 440 -4.16 14.10 3.67
CA PHE A 440 -4.62 14.19 5.06
C PHE A 440 -3.50 13.88 6.07
N VAL A 441 -2.69 12.85 5.78
CA VAL A 441 -1.56 12.46 6.66
C VAL A 441 -0.34 13.35 6.46
N LEU A 442 -0.02 13.69 5.20
CA LEU A 442 1.16 14.51 4.89
C LEU A 442 0.95 16.00 5.13
N GLY A 443 -0.29 16.49 5.12
CA GLY A 443 -0.62 17.90 5.28
C GLY A 443 -0.08 18.53 6.56
N PRO A 444 -0.37 17.97 7.74
CA PRO A 444 0.18 18.48 9.02
C PRO A 444 1.71 18.40 9.06
N LEU A 445 2.31 17.35 8.50
CA LEU A 445 3.76 17.19 8.42
C LEU A 445 4.37 18.25 7.48
N LEU A 446 3.75 18.49 6.34
CA LEU A 446 4.15 19.53 5.38
C LEU A 446 4.08 20.93 6.04
N GLU A 447 2.95 21.26 6.64
CA GLU A 447 2.77 22.56 7.31
C GLU A 447 3.82 22.77 8.42
N ASN A 448 3.99 21.78 9.29
CA ASN A 448 4.97 21.87 10.38
C ASN A 448 6.39 22.12 9.86
N ASN A 449 6.82 21.38 8.84
CA ASN A 449 8.17 21.53 8.29
C ASN A 449 8.31 22.84 7.49
N LEU A 450 7.28 23.23 6.72
CA LEU A 450 7.26 24.50 6.01
C LEU A 450 7.40 25.69 6.99
N ARG A 451 6.59 25.71 8.05
CA ARG A 451 6.61 26.77 9.06
C ARG A 451 7.92 26.79 9.85
N LYS A 452 8.43 25.61 10.27
CA LYS A 452 9.75 25.53 10.92
C LYS A 452 10.86 26.05 10.03
N SER A 453 10.83 25.74 8.73
CA SER A 453 11.81 26.24 7.77
C SER A 453 11.75 27.77 7.68
N LEU A 454 10.54 28.33 7.55
CA LEU A 454 10.35 29.80 7.47
C LEU A 454 10.74 30.51 8.78
N ILE A 455 10.47 29.90 9.94
CA ILE A 455 10.90 30.46 11.22
C ILE A 455 12.44 30.51 11.31
N LEU A 456 13.11 29.41 10.91
CA LEU A 456 14.57 29.32 10.92
C LEU A 456 15.24 30.27 9.94
N SER A 457 14.61 30.51 8.78
CA SER A 457 15.10 31.42 7.74
C SER A 457 14.59 32.86 7.91
N GLN A 458 13.93 33.19 9.03
CA GLN A 458 13.34 34.51 9.29
C GLN A 458 12.37 34.99 8.18
N GLY A 459 11.66 34.05 7.55
CA GLY A 459 10.71 34.31 6.48
C GLY A 459 11.31 34.30 5.07
N ASP A 460 12.57 34.00 4.92
CA ASP A 460 13.21 33.94 3.61
C ASP A 460 12.84 32.65 2.86
N LEU A 461 12.13 32.82 1.74
CA LEU A 461 11.74 31.73 0.84
C LEU A 461 12.89 31.21 -0.01
N MET A 462 14.00 31.98 -0.15
CA MET A 462 15.16 31.53 -0.92
C MET A 462 15.81 30.30 -0.29
N THR A 463 15.59 30.05 0.98
CA THR A 463 16.07 28.85 1.71
C THR A 463 15.69 27.54 1.01
N PHE A 464 14.53 27.50 0.30
CA PHE A 464 14.09 26.30 -0.42
C PHE A 464 14.85 26.08 -1.74
N VAL A 465 15.43 27.13 -2.31
CA VAL A 465 16.19 27.09 -3.57
C VAL A 465 17.70 26.97 -3.30
N GLU A 466 18.19 27.58 -2.23
CA GLU A 466 19.61 27.54 -1.83
C GLU A 466 20.02 26.16 -1.33
N ARG A 467 19.10 25.41 -0.73
CA ARG A 467 19.36 24.06 -0.25
C ARG A 467 19.22 23.06 -1.41
N PRO A 468 20.31 22.34 -1.81
CA PRO A 468 20.33 21.60 -3.06
C PRO A 468 19.27 20.47 -3.12
N ILE A 469 19.06 19.76 -2.02
CA ILE A 469 18.07 18.67 -1.96
C ILE A 469 16.66 19.23 -2.11
N SER A 470 16.36 20.32 -1.39
CA SER A 470 15.07 21.02 -1.49
C SER A 470 14.82 21.53 -2.90
N ALA A 471 15.80 22.20 -3.50
CA ALA A 471 15.71 22.73 -4.86
C ALA A 471 15.45 21.63 -5.90
N VAL A 472 16.15 20.50 -5.80
CA VAL A 472 15.94 19.34 -6.70
C VAL A 472 14.54 18.77 -6.53
N CYS A 473 14.07 18.56 -5.29
CA CYS A 473 12.71 18.06 -5.03
C CYS A 473 11.64 18.99 -5.62
N LEU A 474 11.76 20.30 -5.43
CA LEU A 474 10.81 21.28 -5.96
C LEU A 474 10.89 21.41 -7.48
N ALA A 475 12.08 21.32 -8.07
CA ALA A 475 12.24 21.32 -9.52
C ALA A 475 11.57 20.09 -10.16
N ILE A 476 11.76 18.90 -9.60
CA ILE A 476 11.08 17.68 -10.07
C ILE A 476 9.56 17.82 -9.90
N ALA A 477 9.09 18.30 -8.75
CA ALA A 477 7.68 18.53 -8.49
C ALA A 477 7.06 19.49 -9.53
N LEU A 478 7.74 20.59 -9.83
CA LEU A 478 7.31 21.56 -10.83
C LEU A 478 7.22 20.93 -12.23
N VAL A 479 8.23 20.16 -12.63
CA VAL A 479 8.24 19.47 -13.93
C VAL A 479 7.07 18.49 -14.04
N LEU A 480 6.80 17.72 -13.00
CA LEU A 480 5.68 16.76 -12.97
C LEU A 480 4.31 17.46 -12.98
N LEU A 481 4.20 18.65 -12.39
CA LEU A 481 2.96 19.42 -12.32
C LEU A 481 2.67 20.14 -13.63
N VAL A 482 3.69 20.71 -14.27
CA VAL A 482 3.57 21.52 -15.51
C VAL A 482 3.64 20.64 -16.75
N GLY A 483 4.43 19.56 -16.72
CA GLY A 483 4.63 18.67 -17.86
C GLY A 483 3.33 18.21 -18.54
N PRO A 484 2.33 17.71 -17.82
CA PRO A 484 1.05 17.30 -18.41
C PRO A 484 0.22 18.43 -19.05
N LEU A 485 0.51 19.69 -18.71
CA LEU A 485 -0.15 20.86 -19.30
C LEU A 485 0.43 21.21 -20.67
N LEU A 486 1.63 20.72 -21.00
CA LEU A 486 2.26 20.96 -22.29
C LEU A 486 1.64 20.07 -23.39
N PRO A 487 1.29 20.62 -24.57
CA PRO A 487 0.61 19.90 -25.65
C PRO A 487 1.32 18.63 -26.11
N ALA A 488 2.65 18.61 -26.03
CA ALA A 488 3.48 17.46 -26.42
C ALA A 488 3.26 16.21 -25.54
N PHE A 489 3.01 16.41 -24.24
CA PHE A 489 2.75 15.31 -23.28
C PHE A 489 1.30 14.86 -23.32
N ARG A 490 0.35 15.76 -23.59
CA ARG A 490 -1.08 15.44 -23.70
C ARG A 490 -1.36 14.48 -24.84
N LYS A 491 -0.74 14.69 -26.02
CA LYS A 491 -0.88 13.83 -27.19
C LYS A 491 -0.35 12.40 -26.96
N LYS A 492 0.71 12.27 -26.15
CA LYS A 492 1.31 10.98 -25.85
C LYS A 492 0.49 10.17 -24.83
N ARG A 493 -0.20 10.84 -23.90
CA ARG A 493 -1.09 10.23 -22.90
C ARG A 493 -2.41 9.77 -23.53
N GLU A 494 -2.95 10.52 -24.50
CA GLU A 494 -4.12 10.12 -25.29
C GLU A 494 -3.83 8.90 -26.17
N LEU A 495 -2.62 8.78 -26.73
CA LEU A 495 -2.19 7.62 -27.50
C LEU A 495 -2.06 6.35 -26.63
N VAL A 496 -1.53 6.48 -25.41
CA VAL A 496 -1.42 5.35 -24.46
C VAL A 496 -2.79 4.92 -23.97
N ALA A 497 -3.70 5.85 -23.68
CA ALA A 497 -5.07 5.56 -23.26
C ALA A 497 -5.92 4.92 -24.38
N LEU A 498 -5.63 5.20 -25.65
CA LEU A 498 -6.30 4.59 -26.80
C LEU A 498 -5.78 3.15 -27.06
N ASP A 499 -4.51 2.86 -26.75
CA ASP A 499 -3.94 1.50 -26.82
C ASP A 499 -4.43 0.60 -25.65
N GLU A 500 -4.84 1.20 -24.51
CA GLU A 500 -5.41 0.46 -23.37
C GLU A 500 -6.91 0.19 -23.50
N GLY A 501 -7.60 0.84 -24.42
CA GLY A 501 -9.05 0.72 -24.65
C GLY A 501 -9.42 -0.12 -25.88
N ALA A 502 -8.44 -0.67 -26.62
CA ALA A 502 -8.60 -1.57 -27.74
C ALA A 502 -8.11 -2.99 -27.39
#